data_a6935bede4151d54e9d8652b2a350807
#
_entry.id   a6935bede4151d54e9d8652b2a350807
#
_cell.length_a   1.000
_cell.length_b   1.000
_cell.length_c   1.000
_cell.angle_alpha   90.00
_cell.angle_beta   90.00
_cell.angle_gamma   90.00
#
_symmetry.space_group_name_H-M   'P 1'
#
loop_
_entity.id
_entity.type
_entity.pdbx_description
1 polymer ?
#
loop_
_entity_poly.entity_id
_entity_poly.type
_entity_poly.pdbx_seq_one_letter_code
_entity_poly.pdbx_strand_id
1 'polypeptide(L)'
;MSFDFKTAVKLYKENPTSERLSEVAEKLLSEMTLKEKIRMMRGHAMGVTIKNVFTRGRYYNGEAYPAGGCKRLGIPPVLFTDGPRGIVMGKCTCFPVSMLRGATFDENIEYEIGQVMAKEASAFGANLYAGVCINLLRNPRWGRAQETYGEDPFLLGKMGVALTKAMQENGIIACPKHYALNSIEDLRFSVD
;
A
#
# COMPACT_ATOMS: atom_id res chain seq x y z
N MET A 1 27.85 -17.73 10.32
CA MET A 1 26.39 -17.64 10.23
C MET A 1 26.07 -16.55 9.23
N SER A 2 25.18 -16.79 8.28
CA SER A 2 24.72 -15.75 7.36
C SER A 2 23.92 -14.69 8.13
N PHE A 3 24.08 -13.42 7.78
CA PHE A 3 23.30 -12.33 8.33
C PHE A 3 21.87 -12.40 7.78
N ASP A 4 20.87 -12.52 8.64
CA ASP A 4 19.47 -12.69 8.27
C ASP A 4 18.59 -11.53 8.75
N PHE A 5 17.31 -11.50 8.33
CA PHE A 5 16.36 -10.46 8.68
C PHE A 5 16.10 -10.38 10.19
N LYS A 6 16.04 -11.51 10.88
CA LYS A 6 15.84 -11.53 12.34
C LYS A 6 16.98 -10.85 13.07
N THR A 7 18.22 -11.12 12.64
CA THR A 7 19.42 -10.47 13.17
C THR A 7 19.43 -8.97 12.88
N ALA A 8 19.06 -8.57 11.63
CA ALA A 8 18.97 -7.18 11.25
C ALA A 8 17.93 -6.40 12.10
N VAL A 9 16.75 -6.97 12.29
CA VAL A 9 15.69 -6.37 13.14
C VAL A 9 16.14 -6.23 14.59
N LYS A 10 16.83 -7.23 15.13
CA LYS A 10 17.36 -7.16 16.50
C LYS A 10 18.34 -5.99 16.64
N LEU A 11 19.34 -5.91 15.76
CA LEU A 11 20.34 -4.84 15.77
C LEU A 11 19.75 -3.45 15.58
N TYR A 12 18.73 -3.32 14.72
CA TYR A 12 18.03 -2.05 14.55
C TYR A 12 17.28 -1.64 15.83
N LYS A 13 16.59 -2.59 16.49
CA LYS A 13 15.85 -2.29 17.73
C LYS A 13 16.74 -1.87 18.91
N GLU A 14 18.00 -2.29 18.92
CA GLU A 14 18.97 -1.88 19.94
C GLU A 14 19.35 -0.39 19.83
N ASN A 15 19.33 0.17 18.61
CA ASN A 15 19.60 1.59 18.35
C ASN A 15 18.85 2.03 17.08
N PRO A 16 17.57 2.45 17.17
CA PRO A 16 16.71 2.72 16.02
C PRO A 16 16.96 4.12 15.44
N THR A 17 18.03 4.27 14.67
CA THR A 17 18.36 5.46 13.88
C THR A 17 18.28 5.20 12.38
N SER A 18 18.19 6.28 11.58
CA SER A 18 18.20 6.17 10.11
C SER A 18 19.50 5.57 9.58
N GLU A 19 20.62 5.93 10.20
CA GLU A 19 21.94 5.40 9.86
C GLU A 19 22.01 3.91 10.14
N ARG A 20 21.51 3.48 11.30
CA ARG A 20 21.47 2.05 11.66
C ARG A 20 20.56 1.25 10.75
N LEU A 21 19.41 1.84 10.36
CA LEU A 21 18.52 1.20 9.39
C LEU A 21 19.21 0.97 8.06
N SER A 22 19.92 1.97 7.54
CA SER A 22 20.69 1.87 6.30
C SER A 22 21.78 0.81 6.40
N GLU A 23 22.56 0.79 7.48
CA GLU A 23 23.62 -0.18 7.72
C GLU A 23 23.10 -1.63 7.69
N VAL A 24 22.03 -1.93 8.43
CA VAL A 24 21.47 -3.29 8.47
C VAL A 24 20.81 -3.69 7.16
N ALA A 25 20.21 -2.73 6.43
CA ALA A 25 19.63 -2.96 5.12
C ALA A 25 20.72 -3.28 4.08
N GLU A 26 21.80 -2.51 4.02
CA GLU A 26 22.95 -2.75 3.13
C GLU A 26 23.59 -4.11 3.40
N LYS A 27 23.72 -4.49 4.67
CA LYS A 27 24.24 -5.79 5.04
C LYS A 27 23.35 -6.93 4.59
N LEU A 28 22.01 -6.82 4.74
CA LEU A 28 21.06 -7.77 4.18
C LEU A 28 21.17 -7.84 2.66
N LEU A 29 21.29 -6.69 2.00
CA LEU A 29 21.41 -6.60 0.56
C LEU A 29 22.70 -7.25 0.05
N SER A 30 23.81 -7.17 0.79
CA SER A 30 25.08 -7.83 0.45
C SER A 30 24.99 -9.36 0.52
N GLU A 31 24.16 -9.91 1.40
CA GLU A 31 23.91 -11.35 1.49
C GLU A 31 23.02 -11.88 0.35
N MET A 32 22.32 -11.01 -0.37
CA MET A 32 21.38 -11.41 -1.43
C MET A 32 22.07 -11.69 -2.75
N THR A 33 21.69 -12.79 -3.39
CA THR A 33 22.04 -13.05 -4.80
C THR A 33 21.33 -12.08 -5.74
N LEU A 34 21.86 -11.89 -6.95
CA LEU A 34 21.20 -11.05 -7.97
C LEU A 34 19.76 -11.50 -8.25
N LYS A 35 19.52 -12.80 -8.32
CA LYS A 35 18.18 -13.37 -8.52
C LYS A 35 17.21 -13.01 -7.39
N GLU A 36 17.67 -13.00 -6.15
CA GLU A 36 16.87 -12.59 -5.00
C GLU A 36 16.59 -11.08 -5.02
N LYS A 37 17.57 -10.25 -5.37
CA LYS A 37 17.40 -8.81 -5.55
C LYS A 37 16.35 -8.49 -6.61
N ILE A 38 16.40 -9.15 -7.77
CA ILE A 38 15.40 -9.01 -8.82
C ILE A 38 14.01 -9.46 -8.32
N ARG A 39 13.96 -10.55 -7.56
CA ARG A 39 12.71 -11.07 -7.00
C ARG A 39 12.07 -10.10 -6.00
N MET A 40 12.87 -9.35 -5.23
CA MET A 40 12.36 -8.33 -4.30
C MET A 40 11.58 -7.21 -5.00
N MET A 41 11.89 -6.93 -6.27
CA MET A 41 11.29 -5.84 -7.05
C MET A 41 10.04 -6.26 -7.83
N ARG A 42 9.59 -7.50 -7.72
CA ARG A 42 8.42 -7.97 -8.48
C ARG A 42 7.30 -8.49 -7.59
N GLY A 43 6.05 -8.27 -8.06
CA GLY A 43 4.86 -8.90 -7.46
C GLY A 43 4.74 -10.39 -7.81
N HIS A 44 3.99 -11.11 -7.00
CA HIS A 44 3.67 -12.54 -7.17
C HIS A 44 2.17 -12.75 -7.46
N ALA A 45 1.42 -11.69 -7.70
CA ALA A 45 -0.03 -11.69 -7.75
C ALA A 45 -0.63 -12.67 -8.77
N MET A 46 -0.04 -12.80 -9.96
CA MET A 46 -0.58 -13.66 -11.02
C MET A 46 -0.68 -15.13 -10.59
N GLY A 47 0.38 -15.67 -9.98
CA GLY A 47 0.38 -17.05 -9.50
C GLY A 47 -0.62 -17.28 -8.37
N VAL A 48 -0.77 -16.32 -7.47
CA VAL A 48 -1.75 -16.36 -6.36
C VAL A 48 -3.17 -16.28 -6.90
N THR A 49 -3.44 -15.37 -7.83
CA THR A 49 -4.76 -15.19 -8.44
C THR A 49 -5.21 -16.45 -9.19
N ILE A 50 -4.35 -17.00 -10.04
CA ILE A 50 -4.65 -18.24 -10.80
C ILE A 50 -4.91 -19.39 -9.81
N LYS A 51 -4.03 -19.58 -8.83
CA LYS A 51 -4.21 -20.62 -7.82
C LYS A 51 -5.53 -20.46 -7.07
N ASN A 52 -5.87 -19.25 -6.62
CA ASN A 52 -7.07 -19.00 -5.83
C ASN A 52 -8.36 -19.19 -6.63
N VAL A 53 -8.37 -18.77 -7.91
CA VAL A 53 -9.51 -19.02 -8.82
C VAL A 53 -9.77 -20.52 -9.00
N PHE A 54 -8.72 -21.30 -9.25
CA PHE A 54 -8.88 -22.74 -9.53
C PHE A 54 -9.01 -23.63 -8.28
N THR A 55 -8.44 -23.24 -7.14
CA THR A 55 -8.37 -24.12 -5.96
C THR A 55 -9.35 -23.75 -4.86
N ARG A 56 -9.76 -22.50 -4.75
CA ARG A 56 -10.55 -22.01 -3.62
C ARG A 56 -11.86 -21.31 -4.00
N GLY A 57 -12.12 -21.14 -5.30
CA GLY A 57 -13.28 -20.37 -5.76
C GLY A 57 -13.35 -18.95 -5.20
N ARG A 58 -12.22 -18.43 -4.71
CA ARG A 58 -12.13 -17.10 -4.13
C ARG A 58 -11.89 -16.07 -5.21
N TYR A 59 -12.64 -15.00 -5.11
CA TYR A 59 -12.58 -13.87 -6.02
C TYR A 59 -11.29 -13.05 -5.82
N TYR A 60 -11.01 -12.22 -6.81
CA TYR A 60 -10.11 -11.08 -6.70
C TYR A 60 -10.29 -10.39 -5.34
N ASN A 61 -9.20 -10.06 -4.65
CA ASN A 61 -9.21 -9.46 -3.30
C ASN A 61 -9.68 -10.38 -2.14
N GLY A 62 -9.67 -11.68 -2.31
CA GLY A 62 -9.91 -12.61 -1.18
C GLY A 62 -8.74 -12.72 -0.21
N GLU A 63 -7.53 -12.42 -0.66
CA GLU A 63 -6.27 -12.45 0.11
C GLU A 63 -5.36 -11.30 -0.34
N ALA A 64 -4.51 -10.80 0.57
CA ALA A 64 -3.52 -9.78 0.24
C ALA A 64 -2.49 -10.31 -0.79
N TYR A 65 -2.11 -9.47 -1.74
CA TYR A 65 -1.19 -9.84 -2.81
C TYR A 65 0.26 -9.77 -2.36
N PRO A 66 1.03 -10.87 -2.39
CA PRO A 66 2.42 -10.85 -2.00
C PRO A 66 3.31 -10.23 -3.08
N ALA A 67 4.28 -9.42 -2.65
CA ALA A 67 5.35 -8.89 -3.48
C ALA A 67 6.68 -8.95 -2.73
N GLY A 68 7.77 -9.21 -3.46
CA GLY A 68 9.09 -9.31 -2.86
C GLY A 68 9.26 -10.50 -1.91
N GLY A 69 10.04 -10.28 -0.86
CA GLY A 69 10.37 -11.31 0.13
C GLY A 69 11.53 -12.22 -0.26
N CYS A 70 12.29 -12.67 0.74
CA CYS A 70 13.40 -13.60 0.56
C CYS A 70 13.37 -14.66 1.65
N LYS A 71 12.91 -15.87 1.32
CA LYS A 71 12.76 -16.96 2.30
C LYS A 71 14.08 -17.36 2.94
N ARG A 72 15.17 -17.40 2.17
CA ARG A 72 16.49 -17.81 2.66
C ARG A 72 17.02 -16.88 3.76
N LEU A 73 16.75 -15.57 3.63
CA LEU A 73 17.16 -14.57 4.60
C LEU A 73 16.05 -14.20 5.59
N GLY A 74 14.90 -14.89 5.55
CA GLY A 74 13.77 -14.62 6.44
C GLY A 74 13.06 -13.28 6.19
N ILE A 75 13.31 -12.61 5.05
CA ILE A 75 12.68 -11.33 4.71
C ILE A 75 11.23 -11.60 4.30
N PRO A 76 10.24 -11.05 5.03
CA PRO A 76 8.83 -11.25 4.69
C PRO A 76 8.45 -10.54 3.39
N PRO A 77 7.43 -11.01 2.67
CA PRO A 77 6.87 -10.26 1.53
C PRO A 77 6.11 -9.02 2.00
N VAL A 78 6.00 -8.04 1.12
CA VAL A 78 4.98 -7.02 1.22
C VAL A 78 3.65 -7.65 0.80
N LEU A 79 2.61 -7.47 1.63
CA LEU A 79 1.27 -8.02 1.44
C LEU A 79 0.32 -6.87 1.12
N PHE A 80 0.06 -6.69 -0.15
CA PHE A 80 -0.63 -5.54 -0.73
C PHE A 80 -2.15 -5.70 -0.68
N THR A 81 -2.83 -4.60 -0.33
CA THR A 81 -4.27 -4.38 -0.57
C THR A 81 -4.52 -3.00 -1.16
N ASP A 82 -5.71 -2.78 -1.69
CA ASP A 82 -6.15 -1.51 -2.29
C ASP A 82 -7.50 -1.08 -1.71
N GLY A 83 -8.10 -0.04 -2.24
CA GLY A 83 -9.47 0.40 -2.02
C GLY A 83 -9.61 1.81 -1.44
N PRO A 84 -9.82 2.86 -2.28
CA PRO A 84 -10.01 4.25 -1.79
C PRO A 84 -11.25 4.44 -0.90
N ARG A 85 -12.21 3.54 -0.97
CA ARG A 85 -13.45 3.57 -0.18
C ARG A 85 -13.46 2.62 1.02
N GLY A 86 -12.34 2.06 1.37
CA GLY A 86 -12.19 1.01 2.37
C GLY A 86 -11.35 -0.13 1.84
N ILE A 87 -10.90 -1.01 2.70
CA ILE A 87 -10.07 -2.14 2.32
C ILE A 87 -10.86 -3.08 1.41
N VAL A 88 -10.34 -3.32 0.19
CA VAL A 88 -11.00 -4.20 -0.80
C VAL A 88 -10.66 -5.66 -0.52
N MET A 89 -11.05 -6.14 0.66
CA MET A 89 -10.83 -7.51 1.09
C MET A 89 -12.01 -8.01 1.90
N GLY A 90 -12.45 -9.22 1.60
CA GLY A 90 -13.48 -9.89 2.38
C GLY A 90 -14.76 -9.05 2.56
N LYS A 91 -15.14 -8.83 3.83
CA LYS A 91 -16.32 -8.05 4.25
C LYS A 91 -15.89 -6.78 5.01
N CYS A 92 -14.85 -6.10 4.55
CA CYS A 92 -14.42 -4.85 5.15
C CYS A 92 -15.44 -3.72 4.94
N THR A 93 -15.33 -2.69 5.76
CA THR A 93 -16.24 -1.53 5.74
C THR A 93 -16.11 -0.76 4.44
N CYS A 94 -17.25 -0.42 3.82
CA CYS A 94 -17.33 0.48 2.69
C CYS A 94 -17.64 1.88 3.20
N PHE A 95 -16.63 2.73 3.26
CA PHE A 95 -16.76 4.14 3.61
C PHE A 95 -17.29 4.98 2.43
N PRO A 96 -17.73 6.21 2.68
CA PRO A 96 -18.04 7.16 1.61
C PRO A 96 -16.85 7.35 0.66
N VAL A 97 -17.14 7.70 -0.60
CA VAL A 97 -16.10 8.00 -1.60
C VAL A 97 -15.18 9.11 -1.10
N SER A 98 -13.91 9.08 -1.53
CA SER A 98 -12.92 10.06 -1.08
C SER A 98 -13.34 11.51 -1.37
N MET A 99 -14.01 11.74 -2.49
CA MET A 99 -14.56 13.08 -2.82
C MET A 99 -15.58 13.57 -1.79
N LEU A 100 -16.48 12.70 -1.29
CA LEU A 100 -17.42 13.08 -0.24
C LEU A 100 -16.69 13.33 1.10
N ARG A 101 -15.68 12.53 1.41
CA ARG A 101 -14.83 12.77 2.59
C ARG A 101 -14.06 14.08 2.48
N GLY A 102 -13.52 14.40 1.30
CA GLY A 102 -12.91 15.71 1.01
C GLY A 102 -13.86 16.88 1.18
N ALA A 103 -15.13 16.71 0.81
CA ALA A 103 -16.17 17.74 0.96
C ALA A 103 -16.54 18.05 2.43
N THR A 104 -16.07 17.26 3.38
CA THR A 104 -16.18 17.58 4.81
C THR A 104 -15.22 18.69 5.23
N PHE A 105 -14.12 18.90 4.52
CA PHE A 105 -12.99 19.75 4.89
C PHE A 105 -12.40 19.43 6.29
N ASP A 106 -12.61 18.20 6.77
CA ASP A 106 -12.20 17.75 8.09
C ASP A 106 -11.19 16.59 8.00
N GLU A 107 -9.92 16.91 8.23
CA GLU A 107 -8.82 15.93 8.22
C GLU A 107 -8.89 14.92 9.39
N ASN A 108 -9.61 15.25 10.49
CA ASN A 108 -9.76 14.32 11.61
C ASN A 108 -10.69 13.17 11.24
N ILE A 109 -11.77 13.42 10.51
CA ILE A 109 -12.67 12.37 9.99
C ILE A 109 -11.88 11.43 9.09
N GLU A 110 -11.04 11.95 8.20
CA GLU A 110 -10.22 11.10 7.32
C GLU A 110 -9.20 10.28 8.11
N TYR A 111 -8.60 10.85 9.14
CA TYR A 111 -7.68 10.15 10.03
C TYR A 111 -8.39 9.00 10.78
N GLU A 112 -9.57 9.24 11.36
CA GLU A 112 -10.36 8.21 12.06
C GLU A 112 -10.77 7.07 11.12
N ILE A 113 -11.23 7.38 9.91
CA ILE A 113 -11.51 6.39 8.86
C ILE A 113 -10.25 5.58 8.55
N GLY A 114 -9.12 6.25 8.40
CA GLY A 114 -7.82 5.63 8.15
C GLY A 114 -7.41 4.64 9.25
N GLN A 115 -7.67 4.96 10.51
CA GLN A 115 -7.41 4.06 11.63
C GLN A 115 -8.24 2.77 11.56
N VAL A 116 -9.52 2.88 11.20
CA VAL A 116 -10.39 1.70 11.03
C VAL A 116 -9.89 0.86 9.85
N MET A 117 -9.61 1.51 8.71
CA MET A 117 -9.09 0.83 7.53
C MET A 117 -7.76 0.11 7.81
N ALA A 118 -6.86 0.71 8.57
CA ALA A 118 -5.59 0.09 8.94
C ALA A 118 -5.79 -1.18 9.80
N LYS A 119 -6.71 -1.13 10.75
CA LYS A 119 -7.08 -2.30 11.58
C LYS A 119 -7.68 -3.42 10.72
N GLU A 120 -8.57 -3.09 9.80
CA GLU A 120 -9.14 -4.05 8.86
C GLU A 120 -8.06 -4.64 7.94
N ALA A 121 -7.17 -3.83 7.37
CA ALA A 121 -6.05 -4.30 6.54
C ALA A 121 -5.17 -5.31 7.32
N SER A 122 -4.80 -4.97 8.54
CA SER A 122 -4.02 -5.86 9.42
C SER A 122 -4.75 -7.15 9.74
N ALA A 123 -6.05 -7.10 10.05
CA ALA A 123 -6.87 -8.28 10.36
C ALA A 123 -6.97 -9.25 9.17
N PHE A 124 -6.92 -8.74 7.94
CA PHE A 124 -6.86 -9.55 6.72
C PHE A 124 -5.44 -9.90 6.27
N GLY A 125 -4.43 -9.57 7.07
CA GLY A 125 -3.04 -9.92 6.83
C GLY A 125 -2.32 -9.05 5.80
N ALA A 126 -2.89 -7.90 5.42
CA ALA A 126 -2.19 -6.93 4.59
C ALA A 126 -1.27 -6.04 5.44
N ASN A 127 -0.13 -5.64 4.87
CA ASN A 127 0.81 -4.72 5.50
C ASN A 127 1.17 -3.52 4.61
N LEU A 128 0.60 -3.45 3.40
CA LEU A 128 0.66 -2.30 2.50
C LEU A 128 -0.72 -1.97 1.96
N TYR A 129 -1.08 -0.70 2.03
CA TYR A 129 -2.32 -0.15 1.50
C TYR A 129 -2.04 0.85 0.39
N ALA A 130 -2.53 0.58 -0.83
CA ALA A 130 -2.32 1.40 -2.02
C ALA A 130 -3.57 2.19 -2.42
N GLY A 131 -4.32 2.70 -1.47
CA GLY A 131 -5.58 3.41 -1.72
C GLY A 131 -5.56 4.92 -1.43
N VAL A 132 -4.42 5.50 -1.03
CA VAL A 132 -4.30 6.94 -0.78
C VAL A 132 -4.25 7.69 -2.12
N CYS A 133 -5.42 8.02 -2.68
CA CYS A 133 -5.50 8.64 -4.01
C CYS A 133 -5.50 10.17 -3.91
N ILE A 134 -4.39 10.78 -4.28
CA ILE A 134 -4.16 12.23 -4.25
C ILE A 134 -3.96 12.85 -5.64
N ASN A 135 -4.52 12.22 -6.68
CA ASN A 135 -4.56 12.81 -8.01
C ASN A 135 -5.42 14.09 -7.99
N LEU A 136 -4.93 15.15 -8.62
CA LEU A 136 -5.72 16.32 -8.89
C LEU A 136 -6.84 16.01 -9.87
N LEU A 137 -8.07 16.39 -9.54
CA LEU A 137 -9.21 16.28 -10.43
C LEU A 137 -9.11 17.40 -11.48
N ARG A 138 -8.41 17.14 -12.58
CA ARG A 138 -8.22 18.10 -13.68
C ARG A 138 -9.37 18.07 -14.69
N ASN A 139 -10.00 16.89 -14.84
CA ASN A 139 -11.12 16.68 -15.75
C ASN A 139 -12.24 15.94 -15.01
N PRO A 140 -13.43 16.50 -14.88
CA PRO A 140 -14.55 15.85 -14.19
C PRO A 140 -15.04 14.57 -14.88
N ARG A 141 -14.67 14.34 -16.14
CA ARG A 141 -14.97 13.09 -16.87
C ARG A 141 -13.99 11.96 -16.55
N TRP A 142 -12.95 12.21 -15.76
CA TRP A 142 -12.04 11.14 -15.37
C TRP A 142 -12.78 10.03 -14.65
N GLY A 143 -12.69 8.79 -15.17
CA GLY A 143 -13.44 7.63 -14.67
C GLY A 143 -13.17 7.23 -13.22
N ARG A 144 -12.10 7.77 -12.61
CA ARG A 144 -11.71 7.55 -11.21
C ARG A 144 -11.80 8.81 -10.35
N ALA A 145 -12.52 9.82 -10.81
CA ALA A 145 -12.69 11.09 -10.10
C ALA A 145 -13.15 10.92 -8.63
N GLN A 146 -14.03 9.96 -8.37
CA GLN A 146 -14.55 9.68 -7.02
C GLN A 146 -13.50 9.13 -6.04
N GLU A 147 -12.35 8.70 -6.53
CA GLU A 147 -11.27 8.17 -5.67
C GLU A 147 -10.42 9.26 -5.03
N THR A 148 -10.47 10.50 -5.54
CA THR A 148 -9.70 11.64 -5.03
C THR A 148 -10.56 12.58 -4.20
N TYR A 149 -9.95 13.48 -3.43
CA TYR A 149 -10.64 14.37 -2.50
C TYR A 149 -11.16 15.68 -3.13
N GLY A 150 -10.84 15.93 -4.39
CA GLY A 150 -11.28 17.13 -5.10
C GLY A 150 -10.21 17.66 -6.06
N GLU A 151 -10.29 18.94 -6.37
CA GLU A 151 -9.39 19.62 -7.34
C GLU A 151 -8.38 20.57 -6.70
N ASP A 152 -8.54 20.88 -5.40
CA ASP A 152 -7.63 21.75 -4.67
C ASP A 152 -6.42 20.96 -4.15
N PRO A 153 -5.17 21.30 -4.54
CA PRO A 153 -3.97 20.59 -4.12
C PRO A 153 -3.70 20.70 -2.61
N PHE A 154 -4.11 21.79 -1.96
CA PHE A 154 -3.93 21.93 -0.53
C PHE A 154 -4.82 20.96 0.24
N LEU A 155 -6.11 20.89 -0.10
CA LEU A 155 -7.05 19.94 0.49
C LEU A 155 -6.61 18.50 0.26
N LEU A 156 -6.20 18.15 -0.97
CA LEU A 156 -5.69 16.81 -1.29
C LEU A 156 -4.48 16.44 -0.42
N GLY A 157 -3.56 17.40 -0.25
CA GLY A 157 -2.38 17.20 0.60
C GLY A 157 -2.77 16.92 2.04
N LYS A 158 -3.68 17.71 2.61
CA LYS A 158 -4.15 17.55 4.00
C LYS A 158 -4.84 16.21 4.24
N MET A 159 -5.81 15.86 3.40
CA MET A 159 -6.53 14.60 3.50
C MET A 159 -5.60 13.38 3.26
N GLY A 160 -4.72 13.47 2.27
CA GLY A 160 -3.74 12.43 1.98
C GLY A 160 -2.75 12.21 3.12
N VAL A 161 -2.31 13.27 3.80
CA VAL A 161 -1.45 13.18 5.00
C VAL A 161 -2.21 12.53 6.15
N ALA A 162 -3.47 12.92 6.40
CA ALA A 162 -4.28 12.35 7.48
C ALA A 162 -4.45 10.83 7.31
N LEU A 163 -4.83 10.38 6.12
CA LEU A 163 -4.95 8.94 5.81
C LEU A 163 -3.61 8.21 5.91
N THR A 164 -2.53 8.80 5.37
CA THR A 164 -1.19 8.22 5.42
C THR A 164 -0.70 8.03 6.85
N LYS A 165 -0.85 9.04 7.71
CA LYS A 165 -0.49 8.95 9.13
C LYS A 165 -1.27 7.85 9.84
N ALA A 166 -2.59 7.82 9.67
CA ALA A 166 -3.43 6.80 10.27
C ALA A 166 -2.99 5.37 9.90
N MET A 167 -2.65 5.14 8.63
CA MET A 167 -2.12 3.85 8.17
C MET A 167 -0.79 3.52 8.83
N GLN A 168 0.19 4.44 8.78
CA GLN A 168 1.55 4.21 9.25
C GLN A 168 1.61 4.02 10.77
N GLU A 169 0.86 4.80 11.54
CA GLU A 169 0.78 4.67 12.99
C GLU A 169 0.18 3.32 13.44
N ASN A 170 -0.58 2.66 12.57
CA ASN A 170 -1.09 1.31 12.78
C ASN A 170 -0.26 0.22 12.07
N GLY A 171 0.98 0.53 11.66
CA GLY A 171 1.92 -0.43 11.09
C GLY A 171 1.65 -0.84 9.65
N ILE A 172 0.82 -0.11 8.91
CA ILE A 172 0.53 -0.35 7.50
C ILE A 172 1.36 0.61 6.64
N ILE A 173 2.09 0.09 5.68
CA ILE A 173 2.80 0.90 4.68
C ILE A 173 1.76 1.61 3.82
N ALA A 174 1.74 2.94 3.84
CA ALA A 174 0.85 3.72 2.98
C ALA A 174 1.52 4.00 1.63
N CYS A 175 0.76 3.83 0.55
CA CYS A 175 1.21 4.14 -0.80
C CYS A 175 0.31 5.22 -1.42
N PRO A 176 0.69 6.51 -1.32
CA PRO A 176 0.03 7.57 -2.05
C PRO A 176 0.16 7.35 -3.57
N LYS A 177 -0.95 7.57 -4.28
CA LYS A 177 -1.03 7.31 -5.73
C LYS A 177 -1.78 8.43 -6.46
N HIS A 178 -1.57 8.58 -7.73
CA HIS A 178 -0.71 7.85 -8.61
C HIS A 178 0.52 8.70 -8.97
N TYR A 179 1.66 8.08 -9.00
CA TYR A 179 2.87 8.76 -9.47
C TYR A 179 3.12 8.35 -10.94
N ALA A 180 2.90 9.25 -11.91
CA ALA A 180 2.18 10.53 -11.78
C ALA A 180 1.20 10.71 -12.95
N LEU A 181 0.32 11.73 -12.85
CA LEU A 181 -0.52 12.18 -13.97
C LEU A 181 -1.61 11.18 -14.41
N ASN A 182 -2.02 10.25 -13.58
CA ASN A 182 -3.17 9.39 -13.87
C ASN A 182 -4.49 10.17 -13.69
N SER A 183 -4.75 11.10 -14.61
CA SER A 183 -5.90 12.02 -14.56
C SER A 183 -6.95 11.73 -15.65
N ILE A 184 -6.77 10.64 -16.42
CA ILE A 184 -7.69 10.18 -17.47
C ILE A 184 -7.58 8.65 -17.59
N GLU A 185 -8.69 7.99 -17.89
CA GLU A 185 -8.73 6.54 -18.10
C GLU A 185 -8.88 6.16 -19.59
N ASP A 186 -9.31 7.11 -20.42
CA ASP A 186 -9.43 6.89 -21.85
C ASP A 186 -8.03 6.59 -22.45
N LEU A 187 -7.96 5.51 -23.21
CA LEU A 187 -6.73 5.04 -23.86
C LEU A 187 -5.54 4.81 -22.92
N ARG A 188 -5.77 4.59 -21.61
CA ARG A 188 -4.69 4.49 -20.59
C ARG A 188 -3.59 3.46 -20.89
N PHE A 189 -3.86 2.48 -21.75
CA PHE A 189 -2.86 1.49 -22.20
C PHE A 189 -2.23 1.82 -23.55
N SER A 190 -2.58 2.97 -24.14
CA SER A 190 -2.14 3.41 -25.45
C SER A 190 -1.63 4.85 -25.46
N VAL A 191 -1.47 5.45 -24.29
CA VAL A 191 -0.95 6.81 -24.13
C VAL A 191 0.58 6.75 -24.16
N ASP A 192 1.19 7.60 -24.98
CA ASP A 192 2.65 7.83 -25.04
C ASP A 192 3.12 8.74 -23.89
#